data_70ae1f145c0b9d47f60710e436ec2069
#
_entry.id   70ae1f145c0b9d47f60710e436ec2069
#
_cell.length_a   1.000
_cell.length_b   1.000
_cell.length_c   1.000
_cell.angle_alpha   90.00
_cell.angle_beta   90.00
_cell.angle_gamma   90.00
#
_symmetry.space_group_name_H-M   'P 1'
#
loop_
_entity.id
_entity.type
_entity.pdbx_description
1 polymer ?
#
loop_
_entity_poly.entity_id
_entity_poly.type
_entity_poly.pdbx_seq_one_letter_code
_entity_poly.pdbx_strand_id
1 'polypeptide(L)'
;MKMKPFKYGCVVSGENFCPRPELERQLQEFAASGQNLVIQGARRMGKTSLIKHAIGGMRKMRLIYIDLYYIKSLSDFCARVMKGVARASEEMSFLKRAVQFAFRLRPVIAVDPKDGSTTISVDARAAAEPDSLGAVMSTLEKIAADGRTCIVFDEFQDILKIENAMGALAEMRSTIQFQANTPYFFTGSVRNDMMSIFDDMDSPFYKSALTFAVDEIDPVAFTKFIAARFRKGDRRIENRVISRIIDFADGVSGDVQELCEALWETTDPGAEVSSDDFSAALELIFSRERGGYEAIVERLTPAQSTLLSALAENGGAQVYSAAFASRAGMPTSTIRRVIARIEEDRLIFRRKGEYRFANPFFREWLRRSFT
;
A
#
# COMPACT_ATOMS: atom_id res chain seq x y z
N MET A 1 -19.45 23.06 0.25
CA MET A 1 -18.67 21.93 -0.28
C MET A 1 -19.44 20.64 0.04
N LYS A 2 -19.84 19.83 -0.96
CA LYS A 2 -20.56 18.56 -0.69
C LYS A 2 -19.64 17.63 0.11
N MET A 3 -20.13 17.11 1.23
CA MET A 3 -19.39 16.18 2.07
C MET A 3 -19.12 14.89 1.27
N LYS A 4 -17.84 14.47 1.15
CA LYS A 4 -17.48 13.16 0.58
C LYS A 4 -17.12 12.23 1.74
N PRO A 5 -18.03 11.35 2.16
CA PRO A 5 -17.85 10.53 3.37
C PRO A 5 -16.88 9.36 3.17
N PHE A 6 -16.60 8.98 1.94
CA PHE A 6 -15.66 7.91 1.59
C PHE A 6 -14.44 8.49 0.88
N LYS A 7 -13.26 8.03 1.27
CA LYS A 7 -11.98 8.44 0.67
C LYS A 7 -11.17 7.20 0.29
N TYR A 8 -10.68 7.18 -0.93
CA TYR A 8 -9.81 6.12 -1.45
C TYR A 8 -8.63 6.74 -2.21
N GLY A 9 -7.62 5.92 -2.55
CA GLY A 9 -6.43 6.40 -3.25
C GLY A 9 -5.51 7.30 -2.43
N CYS A 10 -5.79 7.49 -1.14
CA CYS A 10 -4.97 8.29 -0.22
C CYS A 10 -4.90 7.66 1.17
N VAL A 11 -3.98 8.15 1.98
CA VAL A 11 -3.92 7.79 3.41
C VAL A 11 -5.11 8.41 4.13
N VAL A 12 -5.89 7.57 4.81
CA VAL A 12 -7.07 8.01 5.58
C VAL A 12 -6.75 8.09 7.08
N SER A 13 -7.41 9.05 7.75
CA SER A 13 -7.28 9.28 9.19
C SER A 13 -8.61 9.75 9.79
N GLY A 14 -8.69 9.77 11.12
CA GLY A 14 -9.85 10.22 11.86
C GLY A 14 -11.11 9.46 11.45
N GLU A 15 -12.19 10.16 11.17
CA GLU A 15 -13.48 9.58 10.81
C GLU A 15 -13.47 8.74 9.51
N ASN A 16 -12.49 8.94 8.62
CA ASN A 16 -12.39 8.19 7.36
C ASN A 16 -11.67 6.85 7.53
N PHE A 17 -11.05 6.62 8.68
CA PHE A 17 -10.39 5.37 9.02
C PHE A 17 -11.38 4.43 9.70
N CYS A 18 -11.53 3.22 9.19
CA CYS A 18 -12.29 2.16 9.87
C CYS A 18 -11.38 1.52 10.92
N PRO A 19 -11.73 1.62 12.23
CA PRO A 19 -10.87 1.10 13.29
C PRO A 19 -10.64 -0.40 13.21
N ARG A 20 -9.42 -0.82 13.55
CA ARG A 20 -8.99 -2.22 13.67
C ARG A 20 -8.32 -2.41 15.04
N PRO A 21 -9.09 -2.36 16.14
CA PRO A 21 -8.56 -2.17 17.49
C PRO A 21 -7.52 -3.21 17.87
N GLU A 22 -7.68 -4.46 17.46
CA GLU A 22 -6.72 -5.51 17.77
C GLU A 22 -5.39 -5.33 17.03
N LEU A 23 -5.41 -5.03 15.73
CA LEU A 23 -4.19 -4.76 14.96
C LEU A 23 -3.50 -3.47 15.45
N GLU A 24 -4.28 -2.44 15.80
CA GLU A 24 -3.74 -1.18 16.34
C GLU A 24 -3.03 -1.43 17.67
N ARG A 25 -3.64 -2.19 18.60
CA ARG A 25 -3.05 -2.58 19.88
C ARG A 25 -1.75 -3.35 19.70
N GLN A 26 -1.74 -4.36 18.83
CA GLN A 26 -0.54 -5.15 18.55
C GLN A 26 0.59 -4.29 17.96
N LEU A 27 0.30 -3.42 16.99
CA LEU A 27 1.29 -2.49 16.44
C LEU A 27 1.88 -1.56 17.49
N GLN A 28 1.05 -1.06 18.41
CA GLN A 28 1.49 -0.21 19.52
C GLN A 28 2.38 -0.98 20.51
N GLU A 29 2.04 -2.23 20.82
CA GLU A 29 2.85 -3.11 21.70
C GLU A 29 4.23 -3.40 21.07
N PHE A 30 4.27 -3.76 19.79
CA PHE A 30 5.52 -3.99 19.07
C PHE A 30 6.36 -2.71 18.97
N ALA A 31 5.73 -1.57 18.71
CA ALA A 31 6.42 -0.29 18.70
C ALA A 31 6.99 0.05 20.10
N ALA A 32 6.24 -0.17 21.15
CA ALA A 32 6.68 0.10 22.52
C ALA A 32 7.83 -0.82 22.99
N SER A 33 7.88 -2.06 22.49
CA SER A 33 8.94 -3.03 22.80
C SER A 33 10.19 -2.91 21.91
N GLY A 34 10.22 -2.00 20.94
CA GLY A 34 11.35 -1.86 20.00
C GLY A 34 11.42 -2.96 18.94
N GLN A 35 10.34 -3.75 18.77
CA GLN A 35 10.35 -4.90 17.87
C GLN A 35 10.24 -4.47 16.41
N ASN A 36 11.12 -5.00 15.55
CA ASN A 36 11.05 -4.80 14.11
C ASN A 36 9.95 -5.66 13.48
N LEU A 37 9.20 -5.09 12.54
CA LEU A 37 8.10 -5.76 11.84
C LEU A 37 8.24 -5.70 10.32
N VAL A 38 7.88 -6.81 9.67
CA VAL A 38 7.56 -6.86 8.24
C VAL A 38 6.03 -6.86 8.11
N ILE A 39 5.46 -5.74 7.70
CA ILE A 39 4.01 -5.56 7.58
C ILE A 39 3.58 -5.94 6.17
N GLN A 40 2.96 -7.09 6.05
CA GLN A 40 2.50 -7.67 4.80
C GLN A 40 0.98 -7.54 4.64
N GLY A 41 0.53 -7.37 3.41
CA GLY A 41 -0.89 -7.32 3.05
C GLY A 41 -1.05 -6.86 1.62
N ALA A 42 -2.15 -7.22 0.97
CA ALA A 42 -2.41 -6.83 -0.41
C ALA A 42 -2.39 -5.29 -0.59
N ARG A 43 -2.20 -4.84 -1.81
CA ARG A 43 -2.31 -3.42 -2.15
C ARG A 43 -3.71 -2.90 -1.77
N ARG A 44 -3.81 -1.64 -1.32
CA ARG A 44 -5.08 -1.00 -0.93
C ARG A 44 -5.78 -1.57 0.31
N MET A 45 -5.11 -2.46 1.08
CA MET A 45 -5.61 -2.97 2.38
C MET A 45 -5.51 -1.95 3.53
N GLY A 46 -4.96 -0.78 3.27
CA GLY A 46 -4.87 0.30 4.27
C GLY A 46 -3.70 0.16 5.25
N LYS A 47 -2.61 -0.57 4.90
CA LYS A 47 -1.40 -0.72 5.74
C LYS A 47 -0.87 0.61 6.26
N THR A 48 -0.63 1.55 5.34
CA THR A 48 -0.10 2.89 5.67
C THR A 48 -1.03 3.67 6.61
N SER A 49 -2.35 3.61 6.35
CA SER A 49 -3.34 4.27 7.20
C SER A 49 -3.39 3.67 8.60
N LEU A 50 -3.32 2.33 8.71
CA LEU A 50 -3.29 1.60 9.98
C LEU A 50 -2.06 1.97 10.80
N ILE A 51 -0.86 1.94 10.20
CA ILE A 51 0.39 2.30 10.89
C ILE A 51 0.32 3.74 11.39
N LYS A 52 -0.06 4.69 10.52
CA LYS A 52 -0.15 6.11 10.91
C LYS A 52 -1.19 6.34 11.99
N HIS A 53 -2.30 5.63 11.96
CA HIS A 53 -3.32 5.72 13.00
C HIS A 53 -2.84 5.13 14.32
N ALA A 54 -2.31 3.91 14.31
CA ALA A 54 -1.84 3.22 15.50
C ALA A 54 -0.69 3.97 16.19
N ILE A 55 0.37 4.32 15.45
CA ILE A 55 1.54 4.98 16.01
C ILE A 55 1.28 6.45 16.32
N GLY A 56 0.51 7.16 15.46
CA GLY A 56 0.11 8.55 15.72
C GLY A 56 -0.78 8.73 16.96
N GLY A 57 -1.47 7.68 17.39
CA GLY A 57 -2.23 7.64 18.64
C GLY A 57 -1.36 7.52 19.90
N MET A 58 -0.08 7.18 19.80
CA MET A 58 0.83 6.98 20.92
C MET A 58 1.47 8.30 21.35
N ARG A 59 1.06 8.87 22.49
CA ARG A 59 1.51 10.18 22.99
C ARG A 59 3.03 10.36 23.11
N LYS A 60 3.77 9.26 23.29
CA LYS A 60 5.22 9.27 23.53
C LYS A 60 6.04 8.72 22.37
N MET A 61 5.41 8.31 21.28
CA MET A 61 6.07 7.74 20.11
C MET A 61 6.02 8.71 18.93
N ARG A 62 7.17 8.96 18.33
CA ARG A 62 7.28 9.74 17.08
C ARG A 62 7.25 8.78 15.90
N LEU A 63 6.68 9.21 14.79
CA LEU A 63 6.65 8.45 13.55
C LEU A 63 7.52 9.15 12.50
N ILE A 64 8.56 8.47 12.04
CA ILE A 64 9.30 8.85 10.82
C ILE A 64 8.84 7.91 9.71
N TYR A 65 8.10 8.45 8.76
CA TYR A 65 7.56 7.69 7.63
C TYR A 65 8.33 8.01 6.36
N ILE A 66 8.90 6.98 5.75
CA ILE A 66 9.78 7.04 4.58
C ILE A 66 9.14 6.21 3.46
N ASP A 67 8.71 6.89 2.40
CA ASP A 67 8.12 6.26 1.22
C ASP A 67 9.22 6.00 0.20
N LEU A 68 9.50 4.72 -0.06
CA LEU A 68 10.52 4.26 -1.01
C LEU A 68 9.94 3.89 -2.39
N TYR A 69 8.66 4.20 -2.62
CA TYR A 69 8.02 3.88 -3.90
C TYR A 69 8.84 4.40 -5.09
N TYR A 70 9.19 3.48 -5.99
CA TYR A 70 9.88 3.76 -7.25
C TYR A 70 11.25 4.45 -7.11
N ILE A 71 12.03 4.11 -6.08
CA ILE A 71 13.43 4.54 -6.00
C ILE A 71 14.25 3.86 -7.11
N LYS A 72 15.26 4.57 -7.63
CA LYS A 72 16.09 4.12 -8.74
C LYS A 72 17.58 4.02 -8.39
N SER A 73 17.99 4.66 -7.31
CA SER A 73 19.38 4.75 -6.92
C SER A 73 19.54 4.88 -5.41
N LEU A 74 20.76 4.67 -4.91
CA LEU A 74 21.12 4.93 -3.52
C LEU A 74 20.89 6.40 -3.15
N SER A 75 21.15 7.32 -4.09
CA SER A 75 20.87 8.75 -3.93
C SER A 75 19.38 9.01 -3.70
N ASP A 76 18.50 8.37 -4.49
CA ASP A 76 17.04 8.48 -4.28
C ASP A 76 16.65 7.95 -2.90
N PHE A 77 17.22 6.82 -2.47
CA PHE A 77 16.98 6.27 -1.14
C PHE A 77 17.35 7.29 -0.06
N CYS A 78 18.57 7.82 -0.09
CA CYS A 78 19.04 8.82 0.87
C CYS A 78 18.17 10.07 0.89
N ALA A 79 17.77 10.57 -0.28
CA ALA A 79 16.86 11.72 -0.41
C ALA A 79 15.47 11.45 0.20
N ARG A 80 14.93 10.23 0.00
CA ARG A 80 13.64 9.82 0.62
C ARG A 80 13.72 9.74 2.13
N VAL A 81 14.81 9.18 2.67
CA VAL A 81 15.04 9.13 4.13
C VAL A 81 15.07 10.55 4.69
N MET A 82 15.88 11.43 4.10
CA MET A 82 16.02 12.82 4.57
C MET A 82 14.68 13.58 4.46
N LYS A 83 13.91 13.35 3.42
CA LYS A 83 12.55 13.92 3.29
C LYS A 83 11.60 13.44 4.39
N GLY A 84 11.66 12.15 4.75
CA GLY A 84 10.89 11.59 5.87
C GLY A 84 11.26 12.22 7.20
N VAL A 85 12.56 12.38 7.46
CA VAL A 85 13.08 13.07 8.64
C VAL A 85 12.63 14.53 8.69
N ALA A 86 12.76 15.26 7.57
CA ALA A 86 12.35 16.68 7.51
C ALA A 86 10.87 16.86 7.82
N ARG A 87 9.98 16.03 7.25
CA ARG A 87 8.53 16.06 7.54
C ARG A 87 8.21 15.81 9.01
N ALA A 88 8.87 14.83 9.63
CA ALA A 88 8.72 14.58 11.05
C ALA A 88 9.25 15.75 11.92
N SER A 89 10.18 16.57 11.38
CA SER A 89 10.77 17.71 12.08
C SER A 89 9.95 18.99 12.03
N GLU A 90 9.11 19.17 11.02
CA GLU A 90 8.18 20.32 10.94
C GLU A 90 7.21 20.34 12.13
N GLU A 91 6.89 19.17 12.66
CA GLU A 91 6.05 19.00 13.85
C GLU A 91 6.80 19.20 15.17
N MET A 92 8.16 19.38 15.17
CA MET A 92 8.96 19.39 16.39
C MET A 92 10.22 20.30 16.31
N SER A 93 10.32 21.25 17.24
CA SER A 93 11.46 22.17 17.36
C SER A 93 12.84 21.52 17.63
N PHE A 94 12.87 20.29 18.11
CA PHE A 94 14.07 19.51 18.44
C PHE A 94 14.79 18.98 17.20
N LEU A 95 14.06 18.58 16.16
CA LEU A 95 14.63 18.03 14.93
C LEU A 95 15.34 19.09 14.05
N LYS A 96 15.10 20.38 14.27
CA LYS A 96 15.89 21.43 13.61
C LYS A 96 17.40 21.23 13.81
N ARG A 97 17.83 20.67 14.95
CA ARG A 97 19.25 20.36 15.23
C ARG A 97 19.72 19.12 14.45
N ALA A 98 18.88 18.09 14.32
CA ALA A 98 19.23 16.87 13.57
C ALA A 98 19.30 17.15 12.06
N VAL A 99 18.38 17.96 11.54
CA VAL A 99 18.43 18.47 10.16
C VAL A 99 19.69 19.31 9.93
N GLN A 100 20.09 20.18 10.86
CA GLN A 100 21.33 20.94 10.76
C GLN A 100 22.58 20.04 10.73
N PHE A 101 22.55 18.87 11.35
CA PHE A 101 23.66 17.90 11.29
C PHE A 101 23.68 17.16 9.95
N ALA A 102 22.51 16.87 9.37
CA ALA A 102 22.34 16.30 8.03
C ALA A 102 22.81 17.27 6.91
N PHE A 103 22.98 18.56 7.20
CA PHE A 103 23.55 19.55 6.28
C PHE A 103 25.00 19.24 5.82
N ARG A 104 25.67 18.28 6.42
CA ARG A 104 26.93 17.76 5.85
C ARG A 104 26.73 17.06 4.49
N LEU A 105 25.50 16.64 4.16
CA LEU A 105 25.11 16.05 2.87
C LEU A 105 24.76 17.09 1.79
N ARG A 106 25.03 18.40 2.03
CA ARG A 106 24.72 19.51 1.11
C ARG A 106 23.28 19.44 0.56
N PRO A 107 22.25 19.54 1.39
CA PRO A 107 20.88 19.61 0.88
C PRO A 107 20.70 20.88 0.06
N VAL A 108 20.10 20.75 -1.10
CA VAL A 108 19.63 21.90 -1.88
C VAL A 108 18.19 22.17 -1.43
N ILE A 109 18.00 23.30 -0.79
CA ILE A 109 16.67 23.75 -0.39
C ILE A 109 16.10 24.60 -1.53
N ALA A 110 15.09 24.07 -2.21
CA ALA A 110 14.32 24.84 -3.19
C ALA A 110 12.96 25.19 -2.57
N VAL A 111 12.63 26.47 -2.57
CA VAL A 111 11.29 26.94 -2.21
C VAL A 111 10.51 27.12 -3.51
N ASP A 112 9.36 26.46 -3.64
CA ASP A 112 8.48 26.67 -4.80
C ASP A 112 7.89 28.09 -4.68
N PRO A 113 8.14 28.98 -5.67
CA PRO A 113 7.66 30.34 -5.59
C PRO A 113 6.13 30.46 -5.75
N LYS A 114 5.42 29.37 -6.12
CA LYS A 114 3.97 29.40 -6.35
C LYS A 114 3.15 29.07 -5.09
N ASP A 115 3.64 28.20 -4.22
CA ASP A 115 2.89 27.75 -3.04
C ASP A 115 3.67 27.85 -1.72
N GLY A 116 4.92 28.33 -1.79
CA GLY A 116 5.80 28.45 -0.60
C GLY A 116 6.27 27.10 -0.05
N SER A 117 6.01 26.00 -0.73
CA SER A 117 6.44 24.68 -0.27
C SER A 117 7.95 24.54 -0.35
N THR A 118 8.55 24.01 0.73
CA THR A 118 10.00 23.79 0.80
C THR A 118 10.31 22.39 0.28
N THR A 119 11.00 22.31 -0.84
CA THR A 119 11.53 21.04 -1.35
C THR A 119 12.99 20.92 -0.92
N ILE A 120 13.29 19.89 -0.12
CA ILE A 120 14.66 19.55 0.23
C ILE A 120 15.10 18.45 -0.73
N SER A 121 16.10 18.75 -1.57
CA SER A 121 16.80 17.77 -2.38
C SER A 121 18.24 17.62 -1.88
N VAL A 122 18.81 16.42 -2.05
CA VAL A 122 20.21 16.17 -1.76
C VAL A 122 20.96 16.32 -3.07
N ASP A 123 22.14 16.96 -3.05
CA ASP A 123 22.99 17.03 -4.24
C ASP A 123 23.28 15.60 -4.71
N ALA A 124 22.85 15.28 -5.93
CA ALA A 124 22.99 13.94 -6.50
C ALA A 124 24.47 13.47 -6.57
N ARG A 125 25.42 14.40 -6.62
CA ARG A 125 26.86 14.08 -6.61
C ARG A 125 27.35 13.71 -5.22
N ALA A 126 26.89 14.39 -4.18
CA ALA A 126 27.26 14.09 -2.79
C ALA A 126 26.56 12.83 -2.26
N ALA A 127 25.36 12.53 -2.77
CA ALA A 127 24.59 11.35 -2.37
C ALA A 127 25.00 10.06 -3.10
N ALA A 128 25.83 10.16 -4.13
CA ALA A 128 26.37 9.01 -4.87
C ALA A 128 27.65 8.44 -4.24
N GLU A 129 28.21 9.06 -3.20
CA GLU A 129 29.36 8.54 -2.50
C GLU A 129 28.98 7.38 -1.57
N PRO A 130 29.84 6.34 -1.42
CA PRO A 130 29.58 5.19 -0.54
C PRO A 130 29.23 5.57 0.90
N ASP A 131 29.80 6.66 1.41
CA ASP A 131 29.58 7.16 2.77
C ASP A 131 28.21 7.81 3.00
N SER A 132 27.41 8.05 1.97
CA SER A 132 26.14 8.76 2.12
C SER A 132 25.06 7.91 2.79
N LEU A 133 25.02 6.59 2.57
CA LEU A 133 24.09 5.68 3.25
C LEU A 133 24.41 5.60 4.75
N GLY A 134 25.68 5.40 5.12
CA GLY A 134 26.12 5.39 6.51
C GLY A 134 25.81 6.68 7.24
N ALA A 135 26.00 7.83 6.59
CA ALA A 135 25.65 9.13 7.17
C ALA A 135 24.15 9.30 7.40
N VAL A 136 23.32 8.83 6.46
CA VAL A 136 21.86 8.85 6.58
C VAL A 136 21.37 7.91 7.68
N MET A 137 21.90 6.69 7.75
CA MET A 137 21.58 5.73 8.81
C MET A 137 22.05 6.21 10.19
N SER A 138 23.23 6.81 10.29
CA SER A 138 23.73 7.46 11.53
C SER A 138 22.83 8.64 11.96
N THR A 139 22.24 9.36 11.00
CA THR A 139 21.27 10.42 11.31
C THR A 139 19.99 9.85 11.91
N LEU A 140 19.44 8.79 11.32
CA LEU A 140 18.28 8.07 11.88
C LEU A 140 18.59 7.53 13.29
N GLU A 141 19.76 6.95 13.50
CA GLU A 141 20.20 6.45 14.80
C GLU A 141 20.19 7.55 15.86
N LYS A 142 20.80 8.70 15.58
CA LYS A 142 20.83 9.85 16.51
C LYS A 142 19.44 10.39 16.84
N ILE A 143 18.54 10.42 15.86
CA ILE A 143 17.17 10.88 16.07
C ILE A 143 16.38 9.88 16.91
N ALA A 144 16.67 8.61 16.75
CA ALA A 144 15.96 7.51 17.41
C ALA A 144 16.56 7.14 18.78
N ALA A 145 17.73 7.71 19.14
CA ALA A 145 18.49 7.33 20.34
C ALA A 145 17.73 7.43 21.67
N ASP A 146 16.66 8.23 21.74
CA ASP A 146 15.82 8.36 22.94
C ASP A 146 14.77 7.24 23.08
N GLY A 147 14.71 6.27 22.14
CA GLY A 147 13.79 5.14 22.14
C GLY A 147 12.31 5.50 21.93
N ARG A 148 12.02 6.71 21.45
CA ARG A 148 10.67 7.22 21.24
C ARG A 148 10.33 7.46 19.78
N THR A 149 11.00 6.76 18.89
CA THR A 149 10.83 6.96 17.45
C THR A 149 10.58 5.62 16.79
N CYS A 150 9.47 5.50 16.09
CA CYS A 150 9.18 4.40 15.18
C CYS A 150 9.54 4.84 13.76
N ILE A 151 10.37 4.07 13.06
CA ILE A 151 10.81 4.35 11.69
C ILE A 151 10.08 3.39 10.76
N VAL A 152 9.39 3.92 9.76
CA VAL A 152 8.63 3.14 8.79
C VAL A 152 9.23 3.33 7.40
N PHE A 153 9.64 2.24 6.79
CA PHE A 153 10.00 2.16 5.38
C PHE A 153 8.83 1.55 4.60
N ASP A 154 8.10 2.37 3.85
CA ASP A 154 7.00 1.91 3.01
C ASP A 154 7.50 1.56 1.60
N GLU A 155 6.89 0.52 0.98
CA GLU A 155 7.32 -0.10 -0.28
C GLU A 155 8.82 -0.47 -0.26
N PHE A 156 9.25 -1.09 0.86
CA PHE A 156 10.67 -1.40 1.12
C PHE A 156 11.29 -2.32 0.08
N GLN A 157 10.51 -3.17 -0.56
CA GLN A 157 10.99 -4.04 -1.64
C GLN A 157 11.59 -3.26 -2.82
N ASP A 158 11.27 -1.98 -2.97
CA ASP A 158 11.83 -1.17 -4.05
C ASP A 158 13.33 -0.92 -3.90
N ILE A 159 13.92 -1.19 -2.72
CA ILE A 159 15.37 -1.20 -2.51
C ILE A 159 16.08 -2.24 -3.40
N LEU A 160 15.41 -3.33 -3.78
CA LEU A 160 15.97 -4.35 -4.68
C LEU A 160 16.21 -3.84 -6.11
N LYS A 161 15.67 -2.67 -6.47
CA LYS A 161 15.81 -2.05 -7.79
C LYS A 161 17.05 -1.17 -7.93
N ILE A 162 17.70 -0.84 -6.82
CA ILE A 162 18.92 -0.02 -6.86
C ILE A 162 20.13 -0.89 -7.18
N GLU A 163 21.15 -0.26 -7.78
CA GLU A 163 22.45 -0.89 -7.97
C GLU A 163 23.06 -1.26 -6.60
N ASN A 164 23.67 -2.44 -6.49
CA ASN A 164 24.21 -2.97 -5.24
C ASN A 164 23.20 -3.02 -4.07
N ALA A 165 21.98 -3.45 -4.33
CA ALA A 165 20.92 -3.56 -3.32
C ALA A 165 21.36 -4.37 -2.08
N MET A 166 22.08 -5.49 -2.27
CA MET A 166 22.55 -6.34 -1.17
C MET A 166 23.58 -5.62 -0.29
N GLY A 167 24.46 -4.82 -0.88
CA GLY A 167 25.41 -3.99 -0.12
C GLY A 167 24.68 -2.93 0.71
N ALA A 168 23.66 -2.27 0.13
CA ALA A 168 22.84 -1.31 0.85
C ALA A 168 22.07 -1.96 2.01
N LEU A 169 21.49 -3.14 1.79
CA LEU A 169 20.81 -3.92 2.85
C LEU A 169 21.80 -4.30 3.96
N ALA A 170 23.02 -4.74 3.63
CA ALA A 170 24.04 -5.10 4.62
C ALA A 170 24.42 -3.91 5.50
N GLU A 171 24.61 -2.74 4.92
CA GLU A 171 24.94 -1.52 5.65
C GLU A 171 23.78 -1.04 6.53
N MET A 172 22.55 -1.05 6.02
CA MET A 172 21.36 -0.76 6.84
C MET A 172 21.27 -1.73 8.03
N ARG A 173 21.46 -3.02 7.78
CA ARG A 173 21.39 -4.06 8.83
C ARG A 173 22.46 -3.85 9.91
N SER A 174 23.69 -3.49 9.52
CA SER A 174 24.78 -3.22 10.47
C SER A 174 24.46 -2.09 11.45
N THR A 175 23.66 -1.11 11.04
CA THR A 175 23.21 -0.02 11.90
C THR A 175 21.99 -0.42 12.74
N ILE A 176 20.95 -0.99 12.10
CA ILE A 176 19.66 -1.30 12.73
C ILE A 176 19.79 -2.31 13.86
N GLN A 177 20.65 -3.32 13.70
CA GLN A 177 20.80 -4.40 14.70
C GLN A 177 21.25 -3.92 16.10
N PHE A 178 21.89 -2.76 16.21
CA PHE A 178 22.33 -2.19 17.48
C PHE A 178 21.30 -1.24 18.10
N GLN A 179 20.17 -0.98 17.45
CA GLN A 179 19.13 -0.05 17.90
C GLN A 179 17.96 -0.80 18.57
N ALA A 180 18.24 -1.51 19.65
CA ALA A 180 17.29 -2.39 20.33
C ALA A 180 15.96 -1.71 20.77
N ASN A 181 15.97 -0.39 20.98
CA ASN A 181 14.79 0.37 21.44
C ASN A 181 14.09 1.15 20.31
N THR A 182 14.53 0.99 19.06
CA THR A 182 13.96 1.69 17.91
C THR A 182 13.25 0.69 17.02
N PRO A 183 11.91 0.67 17.01
CA PRO A 183 11.17 -0.20 16.12
C PRO A 183 11.26 0.27 14.68
N TYR A 184 11.64 -0.65 13.80
CA TYR A 184 11.62 -0.48 12.36
C TYR A 184 10.46 -1.29 11.76
N PHE A 185 9.56 -0.62 11.07
CA PHE A 185 8.46 -1.25 10.36
C PHE A 185 8.71 -1.17 8.86
N PHE A 186 8.84 -2.33 8.24
CA PHE A 186 9.05 -2.48 6.82
C PHE A 186 7.73 -2.88 6.17
N THR A 187 7.17 -2.07 5.28
CA THR A 187 5.93 -2.41 4.59
C THR A 187 6.18 -2.62 3.10
N GLY A 188 5.41 -3.50 2.51
CA GLY A 188 5.46 -3.78 1.08
C GLY A 188 4.18 -4.41 0.57
N SER A 189 3.91 -4.19 -0.70
CA SER A 189 2.75 -4.75 -1.41
C SER A 189 3.11 -5.99 -2.23
N VAL A 190 4.38 -6.21 -2.54
CA VAL A 190 4.88 -7.35 -3.31
C VAL A 190 5.45 -8.39 -2.37
N ARG A 191 4.67 -9.46 -2.14
CA ARG A 191 5.01 -10.49 -1.16
C ARG A 191 6.34 -11.18 -1.47
N ASN A 192 6.55 -11.60 -2.72
CA ASN A 192 7.75 -12.35 -3.10
C ASN A 192 9.03 -11.53 -2.89
N ASP A 193 9.02 -10.25 -3.27
CA ASP A 193 10.17 -9.35 -3.09
C ASP A 193 10.45 -9.10 -1.58
N MET A 194 9.41 -8.96 -0.76
CA MET A 194 9.58 -8.84 0.69
C MET A 194 10.12 -10.15 1.30
N MET A 195 9.66 -11.31 0.82
CA MET A 195 10.18 -12.60 1.27
C MET A 195 11.66 -12.79 0.90
N SER A 196 12.09 -12.35 -0.29
CA SER A 196 13.52 -12.40 -0.67
C SER A 196 14.43 -11.53 0.21
N ILE A 197 13.87 -10.49 0.87
CA ILE A 197 14.62 -9.67 1.82
C ILE A 197 14.67 -10.31 3.22
N PHE A 198 13.54 -10.83 3.73
CA PHE A 198 13.43 -11.20 5.15
C PHE A 198 13.43 -12.70 5.43
N ASP A 199 13.11 -13.53 4.43
CA ASP A 199 12.99 -14.99 4.57
C ASP A 199 14.11 -15.75 3.83
N ASP A 200 14.87 -15.09 2.94
CA ASP A 200 16.02 -15.67 2.25
C ASP A 200 17.25 -15.73 3.18
N MET A 201 17.86 -16.90 3.28
CA MET A 201 19.04 -17.14 4.16
C MET A 201 20.27 -16.33 3.73
N ASP A 202 20.39 -16.00 2.45
CA ASP A 202 21.50 -15.22 1.90
C ASP A 202 21.30 -13.69 2.06
N SER A 203 20.11 -13.26 2.50
CA SER A 203 19.82 -11.85 2.71
C SER A 203 20.38 -11.34 4.04
N PRO A 204 20.98 -10.13 4.07
CA PRO A 204 21.40 -9.49 5.32
C PRO A 204 20.28 -9.30 6.34
N PHE A 205 19.03 -9.20 5.88
CA PHE A 205 17.83 -9.03 6.73
C PHE A 205 17.18 -10.35 7.14
N TYR A 206 17.77 -11.50 6.82
CA TYR A 206 17.20 -12.80 7.20
C TYR A 206 16.80 -12.83 8.68
N LYS A 207 15.54 -13.13 8.96
CA LYS A 207 14.97 -13.20 10.33
C LYS A 207 15.20 -11.96 11.21
N SER A 208 15.35 -10.79 10.63
CA SER A 208 15.62 -9.55 11.38
C SER A 208 14.36 -8.83 11.86
N ALA A 209 13.17 -9.27 11.46
CA ALA A 209 11.89 -8.69 11.81
C ALA A 209 10.80 -9.77 11.88
N LEU A 210 9.78 -9.54 12.70
CA LEU A 210 8.61 -10.41 12.79
C LEU A 210 7.62 -10.08 11.66
N THR A 211 7.01 -11.11 11.07
CA THR A 211 5.95 -10.91 10.08
C THR A 211 4.64 -10.54 10.76
N PHE A 212 4.05 -9.41 10.32
CA PHE A 212 2.76 -8.91 10.77
C PHE A 212 1.81 -8.81 9.57
N ALA A 213 0.75 -9.62 9.57
CA ALA A 213 -0.22 -9.64 8.48
C ALA A 213 -1.30 -8.58 8.68
N VAL A 214 -1.60 -7.84 7.60
CA VAL A 214 -2.76 -6.93 7.54
C VAL A 214 -3.76 -7.52 6.55
N ASP A 215 -4.73 -8.21 7.12
CA ASP A 215 -5.83 -8.84 6.38
C ASP A 215 -7.04 -7.90 6.21
N GLU A 216 -8.17 -8.45 5.78
CA GLU A 216 -9.43 -7.73 5.62
C GLU A 216 -9.87 -7.11 6.95
N ILE A 217 -10.66 -6.06 6.86
CA ILE A 217 -11.38 -5.50 8.01
C ILE A 217 -12.46 -6.52 8.42
N ASP A 218 -12.63 -6.70 9.73
CA ASP A 218 -13.74 -7.53 10.22
C ASP A 218 -15.06 -7.13 9.58
N PRO A 219 -15.81 -8.05 8.94
CA PRO A 219 -17.01 -7.71 8.17
C PRO A 219 -18.08 -7.00 8.99
N VAL A 220 -18.20 -7.31 10.29
CA VAL A 220 -19.20 -6.69 11.18
C VAL A 220 -18.79 -5.24 11.48
N ALA A 221 -17.51 -5.02 11.80
CA ALA A 221 -16.98 -3.68 12.04
C ALA A 221 -17.06 -2.83 10.77
N PHE A 222 -16.74 -3.40 9.62
CA PHE A 222 -16.77 -2.68 8.35
C PHE A 222 -18.20 -2.33 7.92
N THR A 223 -19.16 -3.25 8.11
CA THR A 223 -20.59 -2.99 7.87
C THR A 223 -21.09 -1.82 8.72
N LYS A 224 -20.78 -1.82 10.03
CA LYS A 224 -21.15 -0.72 10.93
C LYS A 224 -20.54 0.61 10.50
N PHE A 225 -19.28 0.61 10.09
CA PHE A 225 -18.58 1.79 9.62
C PHE A 225 -19.24 2.34 8.35
N ILE A 226 -19.48 1.51 7.34
CA ILE A 226 -20.10 1.91 6.06
C ILE A 226 -21.49 2.47 6.30
N ALA A 227 -22.35 1.76 7.04
CA ALA A 227 -23.70 2.21 7.35
C ALA A 227 -23.72 3.56 8.09
N ALA A 228 -22.82 3.76 9.05
CA ALA A 228 -22.70 5.03 9.76
C ALA A 228 -22.28 6.19 8.83
N ARG A 229 -21.40 5.93 7.84
CA ARG A 229 -20.96 6.94 6.86
C ARG A 229 -22.10 7.33 5.91
N PHE A 230 -22.90 6.38 5.43
CA PHE A 230 -24.08 6.69 4.62
C PHE A 230 -25.10 7.50 5.41
N ARG A 231 -25.39 7.11 6.67
CA ARG A 231 -26.33 7.81 7.54
C ARG A 231 -25.90 9.26 7.83
N LYS A 232 -24.60 9.50 8.03
CA LYS A 232 -24.08 10.85 8.29
C LYS A 232 -24.38 11.84 7.16
N GLY A 233 -24.62 11.35 5.95
CA GLY A 233 -24.97 12.17 4.82
C GLY A 233 -26.41 11.99 4.34
N ASP A 234 -27.30 11.65 5.27
CA ASP A 234 -28.72 11.51 5.01
C ASP A 234 -29.05 10.47 3.91
N ARG A 235 -28.37 9.31 3.96
CA ARG A 235 -28.67 8.16 3.12
C ARG A 235 -28.77 6.91 3.97
N ARG A 236 -29.53 5.94 3.52
CA ARG A 236 -29.60 4.61 4.15
C ARG A 236 -28.99 3.59 3.22
N ILE A 237 -28.51 2.50 3.75
CA ILE A 237 -27.99 1.37 2.99
C ILE A 237 -28.29 0.09 3.77
N GLU A 238 -28.81 -0.91 3.10
CA GLU A 238 -29.09 -2.20 3.70
C GLU A 238 -27.81 -3.02 3.89
N ASN A 239 -27.77 -3.83 4.95
CA ASN A 239 -26.63 -4.71 5.23
C ASN A 239 -26.35 -5.69 4.08
N ARG A 240 -27.36 -6.18 3.37
CA ARG A 240 -27.18 -7.06 2.21
C ARG A 240 -26.39 -6.36 1.07
N VAL A 241 -26.64 -5.07 0.85
CA VAL A 241 -25.91 -4.28 -0.14
C VAL A 241 -24.47 -4.08 0.30
N ILE A 242 -24.23 -3.79 1.59
CA ILE A 242 -22.88 -3.68 2.15
C ILE A 242 -22.11 -5.00 2.00
N SER A 243 -22.73 -6.15 2.32
CA SER A 243 -22.11 -7.46 2.13
C SER A 243 -21.72 -7.67 0.67
N ARG A 244 -22.60 -7.35 -0.28
CA ARG A 244 -22.32 -7.43 -1.71
C ARG A 244 -21.15 -6.53 -2.14
N ILE A 245 -21.03 -5.32 -1.56
CA ILE A 245 -19.88 -4.42 -1.82
C ILE A 245 -18.59 -5.05 -1.34
N ILE A 246 -18.58 -5.60 -0.11
CA ILE A 246 -17.40 -6.23 0.48
C ILE A 246 -16.97 -7.45 -0.33
N ASP A 247 -17.93 -8.30 -0.72
CA ASP A 247 -17.69 -9.51 -1.52
C ASP A 247 -17.16 -9.16 -2.92
N PHE A 248 -17.76 -8.15 -3.57
CA PHE A 248 -17.34 -7.68 -4.89
C PHE A 248 -15.88 -7.22 -4.89
N ALA A 249 -15.48 -6.50 -3.84
CA ALA A 249 -14.13 -5.97 -3.65
C ALA A 249 -13.16 -6.97 -2.99
N ASP A 250 -13.53 -8.24 -2.83
CA ASP A 250 -12.72 -9.27 -2.14
C ASP A 250 -12.19 -8.80 -0.76
N GLY A 251 -12.95 -7.95 -0.04
CA GLY A 251 -12.59 -7.38 1.25
C GLY A 251 -11.47 -6.33 1.20
N VAL A 252 -11.01 -5.93 0.02
CA VAL A 252 -9.98 -4.89 -0.14
C VAL A 252 -10.55 -3.53 0.24
N SER A 253 -10.11 -3.00 1.37
CA SER A 253 -10.73 -1.81 1.99
C SER A 253 -10.74 -0.57 1.10
N GLY A 254 -9.71 -0.38 0.26
CA GLY A 254 -9.65 0.72 -0.69
C GLY A 254 -10.69 0.59 -1.81
N ASP A 255 -10.94 -0.62 -2.30
CA ASP A 255 -11.91 -0.90 -3.36
C ASP A 255 -13.35 -0.82 -2.82
N VAL A 256 -13.56 -1.30 -1.59
CA VAL A 256 -14.84 -1.12 -0.87
C VAL A 256 -15.17 0.37 -0.74
N GLN A 257 -14.22 1.20 -0.32
CA GLN A 257 -14.46 2.64 -0.17
C GLN A 257 -14.70 3.35 -1.51
N GLU A 258 -14.04 2.91 -2.58
CA GLU A 258 -14.26 3.43 -3.92
C GLU A 258 -15.68 3.14 -4.41
N LEU A 259 -16.15 1.91 -4.24
CA LEU A 259 -17.52 1.54 -4.59
C LEU A 259 -18.55 2.26 -3.72
N CYS A 260 -18.28 2.41 -2.42
CA CYS A 260 -19.13 3.20 -1.52
C CYS A 260 -19.19 4.68 -1.92
N GLU A 261 -18.08 5.26 -2.41
CA GLU A 261 -18.08 6.65 -2.91
C GLU A 261 -18.92 6.79 -4.17
N ALA A 262 -18.80 5.85 -5.11
CA ALA A 262 -19.61 5.84 -6.32
C ALA A 262 -21.11 5.67 -6.00
N LEU A 263 -21.48 4.75 -5.13
CA LEU A 263 -22.86 4.60 -4.64
C LEU A 263 -23.37 5.87 -3.96
N TRP A 264 -22.51 6.50 -3.15
CA TRP A 264 -22.85 7.78 -2.53
C TRP A 264 -23.14 8.87 -3.55
N GLU A 265 -22.40 8.91 -4.64
CA GLU A 265 -22.55 9.95 -5.67
C GLU A 265 -23.77 9.72 -6.55
N THR A 266 -24.15 8.45 -6.80
CA THR A 266 -25.29 8.07 -7.63
C THR A 266 -26.63 8.01 -6.87
N THR A 267 -26.61 8.08 -5.53
CA THR A 267 -27.82 8.04 -4.70
C THR A 267 -28.16 9.43 -4.17
N ASP A 268 -29.42 9.85 -4.24
CA ASP A 268 -29.88 11.14 -3.74
C ASP A 268 -29.92 11.18 -2.20
N PRO A 269 -29.75 12.37 -1.57
CA PRO A 269 -30.01 12.56 -0.14
C PRO A 269 -31.44 12.16 0.24
N GLY A 270 -31.62 11.52 1.39
CA GLY A 270 -32.89 10.99 1.84
C GLY A 270 -33.25 9.62 1.26
N ALA A 271 -32.56 9.16 0.22
CA ALA A 271 -32.84 7.86 -0.41
C ALA A 271 -32.15 6.69 0.31
N GLU A 272 -32.62 5.49 0.01
CA GLU A 272 -32.04 4.23 0.42
C GLU A 272 -31.28 3.60 -0.75
N VAL A 273 -30.01 3.25 -0.50
CA VAL A 273 -29.17 2.55 -1.49
C VAL A 273 -29.69 1.13 -1.70
N SER A 274 -30.09 0.85 -2.92
CA SER A 274 -30.66 -0.43 -3.35
C SER A 274 -29.66 -1.28 -4.14
N SER A 275 -30.06 -2.50 -4.48
CA SER A 275 -29.29 -3.37 -5.38
C SER A 275 -29.18 -2.81 -6.80
N ASP A 276 -30.13 -1.99 -7.24
CA ASP A 276 -30.16 -1.41 -8.59
C ASP A 276 -29.14 -0.27 -8.72
N ASP A 277 -28.92 0.49 -7.64
CA ASP A 277 -27.89 1.54 -7.58
C ASP A 277 -26.47 1.01 -7.76
N PHE A 278 -26.25 -0.28 -7.47
CA PHE A 278 -24.95 -0.94 -7.66
C PHE A 278 -24.50 -0.91 -9.13
N SER A 279 -25.40 -1.11 -10.07
CA SER A 279 -25.09 -1.04 -11.50
C SER A 279 -24.73 0.37 -11.93
N ALA A 280 -25.47 1.38 -11.46
CA ALA A 280 -25.19 2.80 -11.75
C ALA A 280 -23.82 3.24 -11.17
N ALA A 281 -23.49 2.78 -9.96
CA ALA A 281 -22.20 3.06 -9.35
C ALA A 281 -21.02 2.43 -10.13
N LEU A 282 -21.17 1.20 -10.63
CA LEU A 282 -20.18 0.57 -11.49
C LEU A 282 -19.99 1.31 -12.81
N GLU A 283 -21.10 1.74 -13.46
CA GLU A 283 -21.01 2.54 -14.69
C GLU A 283 -20.28 3.87 -14.44
N LEU A 284 -20.51 4.51 -13.30
CA LEU A 284 -19.78 5.71 -12.91
C LEU A 284 -18.27 5.44 -12.79
N ILE A 285 -17.87 4.35 -12.12
CA ILE A 285 -16.47 3.95 -12.01
C ILE A 285 -15.89 3.64 -13.39
N PHE A 286 -16.60 2.87 -14.22
CA PHE A 286 -16.16 2.53 -15.57
C PHE A 286 -15.97 3.78 -16.44
N SER A 287 -16.87 4.76 -16.34
CA SER A 287 -16.72 6.01 -17.10
C SER A 287 -15.47 6.80 -16.71
N ARG A 288 -15.07 6.76 -15.43
CA ARG A 288 -13.86 7.41 -14.91
C ARG A 288 -12.58 6.70 -15.31
N GLU A 289 -12.60 5.36 -15.33
CA GLU A 289 -11.44 4.50 -15.50
C GLU A 289 -11.30 3.95 -16.93
N ARG A 290 -12.24 4.23 -17.83
CA ARG A 290 -12.32 3.67 -19.20
C ARG A 290 -10.99 3.73 -19.94
N GLY A 291 -10.38 4.90 -20.05
CA GLY A 291 -9.13 5.06 -20.78
C GLY A 291 -7.97 4.24 -20.19
N GLY A 292 -7.96 4.06 -18.88
CA GLY A 292 -6.99 3.18 -18.21
C GLY A 292 -7.22 1.71 -18.54
N TYR A 293 -8.46 1.27 -18.57
CA TYR A 293 -8.82 -0.13 -18.92
C TYR A 293 -8.54 -0.44 -20.37
N GLU A 294 -8.90 0.46 -21.29
CA GLU A 294 -8.60 0.34 -22.70
C GLU A 294 -7.08 0.26 -22.95
N ALA A 295 -6.30 1.12 -22.30
CA ALA A 295 -4.84 1.10 -22.39
C ALA A 295 -4.20 -0.19 -21.82
N ILE A 296 -4.83 -0.84 -20.83
CA ILE A 296 -4.41 -2.17 -20.37
C ILE A 296 -4.67 -3.19 -21.46
N VAL A 297 -5.89 -3.23 -22.01
CA VAL A 297 -6.31 -4.22 -23.03
C VAL A 297 -5.48 -4.11 -24.29
N GLU A 298 -5.17 -2.90 -24.75
CA GLU A 298 -4.33 -2.65 -25.94
C GLU A 298 -2.91 -3.24 -25.84
N ARG A 299 -2.39 -3.40 -24.61
CA ARG A 299 -1.05 -3.99 -24.38
C ARG A 299 -1.07 -5.50 -24.24
N LEU A 300 -2.25 -6.09 -24.10
CA LEU A 300 -2.38 -7.54 -23.92
C LEU A 300 -2.16 -8.26 -25.24
N THR A 301 -1.45 -9.38 -25.17
CA THR A 301 -1.46 -10.34 -26.28
C THR A 301 -2.82 -11.04 -26.37
N PRO A 302 -3.21 -11.58 -27.52
CA PRO A 302 -4.48 -12.33 -27.65
C PRO A 302 -4.65 -13.41 -26.59
N ALA A 303 -3.57 -14.15 -26.27
CA ALA A 303 -3.61 -15.19 -25.25
C ALA A 303 -3.84 -14.64 -23.83
N GLN A 304 -3.26 -13.47 -23.49
CA GLN A 304 -3.50 -12.79 -22.21
C GLN A 304 -4.94 -12.28 -22.10
N SER A 305 -5.45 -11.67 -23.18
CA SER A 305 -6.83 -11.18 -23.23
C SER A 305 -7.82 -12.33 -23.05
N THR A 306 -7.68 -13.42 -23.82
CA THR A 306 -8.55 -14.60 -23.70
C THR A 306 -8.51 -15.20 -22.28
N LEU A 307 -7.32 -15.30 -21.67
CA LEU A 307 -7.20 -15.87 -20.33
C LEU A 307 -7.81 -14.94 -19.26
N LEU A 308 -7.60 -13.63 -19.37
CA LEU A 308 -8.22 -12.67 -18.44
C LEU A 308 -9.75 -12.66 -18.55
N SER A 309 -10.31 -12.76 -19.76
CA SER A 309 -11.75 -12.91 -19.96
C SER A 309 -12.27 -14.21 -19.32
N ALA A 310 -11.58 -15.33 -19.53
CA ALA A 310 -11.96 -16.59 -18.91
C ALA A 310 -11.90 -16.54 -17.36
N LEU A 311 -10.90 -15.85 -16.81
CA LEU A 311 -10.77 -15.64 -15.36
C LEU A 311 -11.87 -14.70 -14.82
N ALA A 312 -12.25 -13.67 -15.58
CA ALA A 312 -13.31 -12.74 -15.19
C ALA A 312 -14.69 -13.43 -15.11
N GLU A 313 -14.95 -14.37 -16.03
CA GLU A 313 -16.20 -15.12 -16.07
C GLU A 313 -16.26 -16.29 -15.09
N ASN A 314 -15.16 -17.07 -15.01
CA ASN A 314 -15.15 -18.36 -14.28
C ASN A 314 -14.49 -18.30 -12.92
N GLY A 315 -13.90 -17.15 -12.54
CA GLY A 315 -13.08 -17.02 -11.35
C GLY A 315 -11.69 -17.65 -11.50
N GLY A 316 -10.86 -17.48 -10.48
CA GLY A 316 -9.46 -17.93 -10.50
C GLY A 316 -9.19 -19.21 -9.71
N ALA A 317 -10.22 -19.97 -9.36
CA ALA A 317 -10.07 -21.27 -8.71
C ALA A 317 -9.67 -22.35 -9.74
N GLN A 318 -8.78 -23.25 -9.35
CA GLN A 318 -8.39 -24.43 -10.13
C GLN A 318 -8.06 -24.14 -11.62
N VAL A 319 -7.40 -23.03 -11.90
CA VAL A 319 -7.11 -22.55 -13.27
C VAL A 319 -6.29 -23.54 -14.13
N TYR A 320 -5.66 -24.52 -13.50
CA TYR A 320 -4.89 -25.57 -14.19
C TYR A 320 -5.68 -26.86 -14.40
N SER A 321 -6.97 -26.88 -14.04
CA SER A 321 -7.83 -28.05 -14.30
C SER A 321 -8.19 -28.18 -15.76
N ALA A 322 -8.47 -29.42 -16.20
CA ALA A 322 -8.96 -29.68 -17.56
C ALA A 322 -10.27 -28.91 -17.86
N ALA A 323 -11.15 -28.80 -16.87
CA ALA A 323 -12.40 -28.06 -16.99
C ALA A 323 -12.18 -26.57 -17.27
N PHE A 324 -11.25 -25.92 -16.55
CA PHE A 324 -10.91 -24.52 -16.82
C PHE A 324 -10.22 -24.37 -18.18
N ALA A 325 -9.28 -25.25 -18.53
CA ALA A 325 -8.58 -25.26 -19.81
C ALA A 325 -9.56 -25.34 -20.99
N SER A 326 -10.57 -26.20 -20.88
CA SER A 326 -11.65 -26.31 -21.88
C SER A 326 -12.47 -25.01 -22.02
N ARG A 327 -12.87 -24.41 -20.89
CA ARG A 327 -13.61 -23.13 -20.91
C ARG A 327 -12.77 -21.97 -21.47
N ALA A 328 -11.49 -21.91 -21.12
CA ALA A 328 -10.57 -20.90 -21.63
C ALA A 328 -10.13 -21.14 -23.10
N GLY A 329 -10.46 -22.29 -23.69
CA GLY A 329 -10.03 -22.64 -25.03
C GLY A 329 -8.50 -22.75 -25.18
N MET A 330 -7.78 -23.07 -24.09
CA MET A 330 -6.32 -23.07 -24.05
C MET A 330 -5.75 -24.31 -23.39
N PRO A 331 -4.62 -24.86 -23.90
CA PRO A 331 -3.88 -25.93 -23.20
C PRO A 331 -3.37 -25.43 -21.83
N THR A 332 -3.33 -26.32 -20.83
CA THR A 332 -2.85 -25.99 -19.47
C THR A 332 -1.41 -25.45 -19.45
N SER A 333 -0.54 -25.91 -20.36
CA SER A 333 0.83 -25.40 -20.51
C SER A 333 0.85 -23.93 -20.92
N THR A 334 -0.04 -23.53 -21.84
CA THR A 334 -0.22 -22.14 -22.27
C THR A 334 -0.77 -21.30 -21.13
N ILE A 335 -1.80 -21.78 -20.42
CA ILE A 335 -2.37 -21.12 -19.24
C ILE A 335 -1.28 -20.83 -18.22
N ARG A 336 -0.43 -21.79 -17.90
CA ARG A 336 0.66 -21.63 -16.91
C ARG A 336 1.62 -20.50 -17.29
N ARG A 337 2.05 -20.47 -18.56
CA ARG A 337 2.96 -19.42 -19.06
C ARG A 337 2.31 -18.04 -19.06
N VAL A 338 1.04 -17.97 -19.49
CA VAL A 338 0.30 -16.69 -19.57
C VAL A 338 -0.01 -16.16 -18.18
N ILE A 339 -0.42 -17.02 -17.22
CA ILE A 339 -0.64 -16.64 -15.82
C ILE A 339 0.61 -16.01 -15.22
N ALA A 340 1.78 -16.64 -15.39
CA ALA A 340 3.03 -16.10 -14.87
C ALA A 340 3.27 -14.67 -15.39
N ARG A 341 2.99 -14.41 -16.66
CA ARG A 341 3.18 -13.10 -17.26
C ARG A 341 2.18 -12.05 -16.75
N ILE A 342 0.87 -12.37 -16.69
CA ILE A 342 -0.13 -11.44 -16.21
C ILE A 342 -0.03 -11.19 -14.70
N GLU A 343 0.55 -12.13 -13.93
CA GLU A 343 0.91 -11.95 -12.53
C GLU A 343 2.13 -11.01 -12.38
N GLU A 344 3.16 -11.18 -13.21
CA GLU A 344 4.30 -10.26 -13.31
C GLU A 344 3.86 -8.85 -13.69
N ASP A 345 2.92 -8.72 -14.64
CA ASP A 345 2.30 -7.46 -15.03
C ASP A 345 1.34 -6.89 -13.94
N ARG A 346 1.20 -7.59 -12.81
CA ARG A 346 0.38 -7.23 -11.64
C ARG A 346 -1.11 -7.03 -11.93
N LEU A 347 -1.63 -7.67 -12.97
CA LEU A 347 -3.06 -7.65 -13.30
C LEU A 347 -3.85 -8.64 -12.44
N ILE A 348 -3.20 -9.72 -12.04
CA ILE A 348 -3.73 -10.71 -11.10
C ILE A 348 -2.71 -10.99 -10.00
N PHE A 349 -3.17 -11.59 -8.92
CA PHE A 349 -2.31 -12.11 -7.83
C PHE A 349 -2.92 -13.37 -7.22
N ARG A 350 -2.10 -14.16 -6.52
CA ARG A 350 -2.58 -15.37 -5.86
C ARG A 350 -2.93 -15.10 -4.40
N ARG A 351 -4.14 -15.51 -3.99
CA ARG A 351 -4.61 -15.38 -2.60
C ARG A 351 -5.39 -16.63 -2.19
N LYS A 352 -5.08 -17.21 -1.05
CA LYS A 352 -5.72 -18.44 -0.52
C LYS A 352 -5.81 -19.57 -1.56
N GLY A 353 -4.79 -19.69 -2.43
CA GLY A 353 -4.75 -20.72 -3.47
C GLY A 353 -5.43 -20.37 -4.80
N GLU A 354 -6.16 -19.28 -4.87
CA GLU A 354 -6.88 -18.82 -6.05
C GLU A 354 -6.23 -17.57 -6.67
N TYR A 355 -6.40 -17.39 -7.97
CA TYR A 355 -6.02 -16.14 -8.65
C TYR A 355 -7.16 -15.11 -8.56
N ARG A 356 -6.81 -13.88 -8.24
CA ARG A 356 -7.71 -12.74 -8.11
C ARG A 356 -7.23 -11.59 -8.98
N PHE A 357 -8.14 -10.83 -9.53
CA PHE A 357 -7.78 -9.58 -10.20
C PHE A 357 -7.26 -8.56 -9.19
N ALA A 358 -6.21 -7.82 -9.56
CA ALA A 358 -5.69 -6.74 -8.74
C ALA A 358 -6.66 -5.54 -8.66
N ASN A 359 -7.56 -5.42 -9.65
CA ASN A 359 -8.63 -4.43 -9.68
C ASN A 359 -9.97 -5.14 -9.95
N PRO A 360 -10.91 -5.20 -8.98
CA PRO A 360 -12.19 -5.87 -9.14
C PRO A 360 -13.12 -5.15 -10.13
N PHE A 361 -12.94 -3.84 -10.30
CA PHE A 361 -13.70 -3.06 -11.28
C PHE A 361 -13.26 -3.39 -12.72
N PHE A 362 -11.95 -3.54 -12.94
CA PHE A 362 -11.43 -3.99 -14.23
C PHE A 362 -11.93 -5.41 -14.58
N ARG A 363 -11.97 -6.33 -13.60
CA ARG A 363 -12.58 -7.65 -13.77
C ARG A 363 -14.02 -7.54 -14.28
N GLU A 364 -14.84 -6.73 -13.60
CA GLU A 364 -16.24 -6.60 -13.94
C GLU A 364 -16.46 -5.87 -15.28
N TRP A 365 -15.61 -4.89 -15.58
CA TRP A 365 -15.62 -4.20 -16.86
C TRP A 365 -15.29 -5.17 -18.01
N LEU A 366 -14.25 -6.02 -17.87
CA LEU A 366 -13.92 -7.05 -18.85
C LEU A 366 -15.11 -8.01 -19.05
N ARG A 367 -15.70 -8.49 -17.94
CA ARG A 367 -16.86 -9.40 -18.01
C ARG A 367 -18.02 -8.84 -18.82
N ARG A 368 -18.27 -7.52 -18.73
CA ARG A 368 -19.36 -6.84 -19.49
C ARG A 368 -18.98 -6.47 -20.92
N SER A 369 -17.71 -6.30 -21.21
CA SER A 369 -17.24 -5.86 -22.53
C SER A 369 -17.12 -7.00 -23.53
N PHE A 370 -17.00 -8.24 -23.06
CA PHE A 370 -16.79 -9.43 -23.89
C PHE A 370 -17.98 -10.42 -23.81
N THR A 371 -19.08 -10.07 -23.11
CA THR A 371 -20.38 -10.73 -23.17
C THR A 371 -21.26 -10.03 -24.21
#